data_d368579378a9384f0a7c9f26f7456add
#
_entry.id   d368579378a9384f0a7c9f26f7456add
#
_cell.length_a   1.000
_cell.length_b   1.000
_cell.length_c   1.000
_cell.angle_alpha   90.00
_cell.angle_beta   90.00
_cell.angle_gamma   90.00
#
_symmetry.space_group_name_H-M   'P 1'
#
loop_
_entity.id
_entity.type
_entity.pdbx_description
1 polymer ?
#
loop_
_entity_poly.entity_id
_entity_poly.type
_entity_poly.pdbx_seq_one_letter_code
_entity_poly.pdbx_strand_id
1 'polypeptide(L)'
;MPDTSQMTLPGYDQWTKDYTAAVGDQKPIHNRSGIEVKPLYTADDWNGANYSQKIGFPGAAPYTRGIYPSMHRGKTWSQRQLIGLGLPADYNKRQKRLVDAGASALSMIPCNSIYRGIDADQVEPVLLGTCGAVINTVDDMQTCLDGIAMDSLSTALNDPLPFTMLAQLLIVAERRGVAWNKITGTSNQSDYISHFVANHMFFRIALPGSRRVLLDHIAYTHENVPGWNPLSVVGQHTQQGGATPAQAMAYTLSSAIQYAEDCRGRGMDLQEFLPRFTFFFDISISFFEEIAKFRAGRRIWARIVKERFGIDNPRAQRFKFHAQTSGVDLTRQQPLNNIARVSTQAIAGIFGGL
;
A
#
# COMPACT_ATOMS: atom_id res chain seq x y z
N MET A 1 -33.43 29.40 2.66
CA MET A 1 -32.48 28.52 3.31
C MET A 1 -33.18 27.88 4.48
N PRO A 2 -33.28 26.57 4.59
CA PRO A 2 -33.86 25.99 5.80
C PRO A 2 -32.89 26.23 6.96
N ASP A 3 -33.45 26.73 8.02
CA ASP A 3 -32.83 26.96 9.31
C ASP A 3 -32.21 25.62 9.82
N THR A 4 -30.90 25.56 9.89
CA THR A 4 -30.16 24.41 10.47
C THR A 4 -30.04 24.60 12.00
N SER A 5 -31.16 24.91 12.67
CA SER A 5 -31.21 24.73 14.12
C SER A 5 -30.99 23.21 14.40
N GLN A 6 -29.96 22.91 15.12
CA GLN A 6 -29.55 21.57 15.53
C GLN A 6 -30.77 20.82 16.08
N MET A 7 -31.28 19.83 15.33
CA MET A 7 -32.21 18.86 15.87
C MET A 7 -31.41 17.97 16.83
N THR A 8 -31.37 18.35 18.09
CA THR A 8 -30.81 17.49 19.14
C THR A 8 -31.73 16.28 19.28
N LEU A 9 -31.18 15.07 19.15
CA LEU A 9 -31.95 13.85 19.35
C LEU A 9 -32.64 13.89 20.73
N PRO A 10 -33.94 13.55 20.81
CA PRO A 10 -34.63 13.48 22.10
C PRO A 10 -33.89 12.57 23.06
N GLY A 11 -33.60 13.09 24.26
CA GLY A 11 -32.87 12.36 25.30
C GLY A 11 -31.35 12.53 25.29
N TYR A 12 -30.74 13.16 24.26
CA TYR A 12 -29.31 13.38 24.23
C TYR A 12 -28.78 14.24 25.39
N ASP A 13 -29.53 15.30 25.74
CA ASP A 13 -29.18 16.17 26.86
C ASP A 13 -29.23 15.44 28.19
N GLN A 14 -30.22 14.57 28.40
CA GLN A 14 -30.31 13.76 29.60
C GLN A 14 -29.16 12.76 29.67
N TRP A 15 -28.89 12.06 28.56
CA TRP A 15 -27.74 11.16 28.46
C TRP A 15 -26.41 11.87 28.77
N THR A 16 -26.20 13.09 28.23
CA THR A 16 -24.99 13.89 28.47
C THR A 16 -24.82 14.21 29.98
N LYS A 17 -25.93 14.56 30.67
CA LYS A 17 -25.90 14.80 32.11
C LYS A 17 -25.54 13.53 32.89
N ASP A 18 -26.18 12.43 32.55
CA ASP A 18 -25.93 11.13 33.17
C ASP A 18 -24.50 10.64 32.94
N TYR A 19 -24.01 10.80 31.73
CA TYR A 19 -22.62 10.48 31.35
C TYR A 19 -21.63 11.34 32.14
N THR A 20 -21.82 12.66 32.17
CA THR A 20 -20.95 13.57 32.93
C THR A 20 -20.98 13.26 34.42
N ALA A 21 -22.15 12.95 34.94
CA ALA A 21 -22.29 12.53 36.38
C ALA A 21 -21.55 11.22 36.68
N ALA A 22 -21.54 10.28 35.71
CA ALA A 22 -20.89 8.98 35.89
C ALA A 22 -19.37 9.04 35.78
N VAL A 23 -18.83 9.88 34.90
CA VAL A 23 -17.39 9.89 34.57
C VAL A 23 -16.64 11.11 35.10
N GLY A 24 -17.36 12.16 35.53
CA GLY A 24 -16.78 13.41 36.01
C GLY A 24 -16.08 14.21 34.91
N ASP A 25 -15.18 15.11 35.28
CA ASP A 25 -14.38 15.93 34.36
C ASP A 25 -13.27 15.08 33.70
N GLN A 26 -13.62 14.34 32.67
CA GLN A 26 -12.64 13.58 31.91
C GLN A 26 -11.95 14.47 30.90
N LYS A 27 -10.62 14.23 30.72
CA LYS A 27 -9.88 14.84 29.62
C LYS A 27 -10.40 14.29 28.29
N PRO A 28 -10.47 15.13 27.23
CA PRO A 28 -10.82 14.67 25.90
C PRO A 28 -9.95 13.48 25.45
N ILE A 29 -10.57 12.47 24.89
CA ILE A 29 -9.88 11.33 24.33
C ILE A 29 -9.54 11.65 22.86
N HIS A 30 -8.27 11.44 22.50
CA HIS A 30 -7.81 11.68 21.14
C HIS A 30 -7.29 10.38 20.52
N ASN A 31 -7.50 10.23 19.21
CA ASN A 31 -6.86 9.17 18.46
C ASN A 31 -5.36 9.46 18.22
N ARG A 32 -4.64 8.58 17.49
CA ARG A 32 -3.20 8.74 17.21
C ARG A 32 -2.87 10.03 16.42
N SER A 33 -3.80 10.50 15.60
CA SER A 33 -3.65 11.76 14.85
C SER A 33 -4.04 13.00 15.62
N GLY A 34 -4.33 12.88 16.93
CA GLY A 34 -4.72 14.01 17.78
C GLY A 34 -6.17 14.50 17.55
N ILE A 35 -6.97 13.73 16.82
CA ILE A 35 -8.38 14.06 16.59
C ILE A 35 -9.19 13.61 17.78
N GLU A 36 -9.99 14.52 18.34
CA GLU A 36 -10.88 14.21 19.46
C GLU A 36 -11.93 13.16 19.06
N VAL A 37 -12.09 12.15 19.91
CA VAL A 37 -13.08 11.10 19.74
C VAL A 37 -14.21 11.35 20.74
N LYS A 38 -15.41 11.59 20.23
CA LYS A 38 -16.59 11.82 21.09
C LYS A 38 -16.93 10.55 21.89
N PRO A 39 -17.48 10.71 23.07
CA PRO A 39 -17.94 9.56 23.88
C PRO A 39 -19.12 8.82 23.22
N LEU A 40 -19.91 9.52 22.41
CA LEU A 40 -21.02 8.95 21.64
C LEU A 40 -21.15 9.65 20.29
N TYR A 41 -21.32 8.88 19.23
CA TYR A 41 -21.71 9.34 17.90
C TYR A 41 -23.17 8.98 17.65
N THR A 42 -23.92 9.94 17.16
CA THR A 42 -25.36 9.82 16.93
C THR A 42 -25.73 10.12 15.47
N ALA A 43 -27.01 10.01 15.10
CA ALA A 43 -27.49 10.40 13.79
C ALA A 43 -27.26 11.90 13.49
N ASP A 44 -27.16 12.74 14.54
CA ASP A 44 -26.91 14.19 14.37
C ASP A 44 -25.47 14.48 13.94
N ASP A 45 -24.53 13.57 14.18
CA ASP A 45 -23.15 13.69 13.66
C ASP A 45 -23.11 13.60 12.13
N TRP A 46 -24.15 13.04 11.53
CA TRP A 46 -24.30 12.99 10.10
C TRP A 46 -25.79 12.90 9.68
N ASN A 47 -26.31 13.97 9.16
CA ASN A 47 -27.71 14.10 8.77
C ASN A 47 -28.11 13.42 7.44
N GLY A 48 -27.22 12.59 6.85
CA GLY A 48 -27.48 11.94 5.56
C GLY A 48 -27.48 12.88 4.35
N ALA A 49 -27.47 14.19 4.56
CA ALA A 49 -27.33 15.15 3.47
C ALA A 49 -26.02 14.91 2.71
N ASN A 50 -26.08 15.00 1.39
CA ASN A 50 -24.92 14.77 0.53
C ASN A 50 -24.39 13.33 0.55
N TYR A 51 -25.24 12.32 0.80
CA TYR A 51 -24.82 10.90 0.78
C TYR A 51 -24.02 10.57 -0.48
N SER A 52 -24.56 10.92 -1.65
CA SER A 52 -23.91 10.63 -2.95
C SER A 52 -22.54 11.30 -3.09
N GLN A 53 -22.35 12.48 -2.51
CA GLN A 53 -21.10 13.25 -2.60
C GLN A 53 -20.05 12.79 -1.57
N LYS A 54 -20.48 12.36 -0.39
CA LYS A 54 -19.58 11.99 0.71
C LYS A 54 -19.30 10.49 0.80
N ILE A 55 -20.31 9.67 0.60
CA ILE A 55 -20.25 8.22 0.75
C ILE A 55 -20.34 7.53 -0.61
N GLY A 56 -21.39 7.79 -1.38
CA GLY A 56 -21.63 7.20 -2.68
C GLY A 56 -21.81 5.68 -2.67
N PHE A 57 -21.67 5.09 -3.84
CA PHE A 57 -21.74 3.65 -4.05
C PHE A 57 -20.36 3.05 -4.36
N PRO A 58 -20.10 1.76 -4.03
CA PRO A 58 -18.86 1.11 -4.40
C PRO A 58 -18.66 1.14 -5.93
N GLY A 59 -17.43 1.40 -6.36
CA GLY A 59 -17.08 1.47 -7.79
C GLY A 59 -17.36 2.79 -8.49
N ALA A 60 -18.00 3.75 -7.81
CA ALA A 60 -18.29 5.09 -8.32
C ALA A 60 -17.66 6.17 -7.43
N ALA A 61 -17.31 7.30 -8.03
CA ALA A 61 -16.83 8.46 -7.28
C ALA A 61 -17.87 8.87 -6.21
N PRO A 62 -17.42 9.23 -5.00
CA PRO A 62 -16.05 9.53 -4.54
C PRO A 62 -15.24 8.32 -4.06
N TYR A 63 -15.64 7.09 -4.35
CA TYR A 63 -15.00 5.83 -4.00
C TYR A 63 -14.82 5.58 -2.50
N THR A 64 -15.52 6.28 -1.64
CA THR A 64 -15.41 6.13 -0.18
C THR A 64 -15.68 4.69 0.26
N ARG A 65 -16.61 3.98 -0.41
CA ARG A 65 -17.00 2.60 -0.09
C ARG A 65 -16.17 1.53 -0.81
N GLY A 66 -15.35 1.90 -1.79
CA GLY A 66 -14.51 0.99 -2.54
C GLY A 66 -14.40 1.35 -4.01
N ILE A 67 -13.38 0.80 -4.67
CA ILE A 67 -13.04 1.11 -6.07
C ILE A 67 -13.72 0.18 -7.10
N TYR A 68 -14.38 -0.88 -6.64
CA TYR A 68 -15.11 -1.83 -7.49
C TYR A 68 -16.56 -1.97 -7.02
N PRO A 69 -17.53 -2.17 -7.93
CA PRO A 69 -18.95 -2.31 -7.54
C PRO A 69 -19.22 -3.48 -6.60
N SER A 70 -18.59 -4.61 -6.82
CA SER A 70 -18.78 -5.84 -6.04
C SER A 70 -17.86 -5.98 -4.84
N MET A 71 -16.74 -5.20 -4.81
CA MET A 71 -15.70 -5.33 -3.78
C MET A 71 -15.40 -6.79 -3.43
N HIS A 72 -15.35 -7.15 -2.15
CA HIS A 72 -15.01 -8.51 -1.69
C HIS A 72 -16.06 -9.60 -2.03
N ARG A 73 -17.25 -9.21 -2.49
CA ARG A 73 -18.23 -10.19 -2.99
C ARG A 73 -17.88 -10.71 -4.39
N GLY A 74 -17.19 -9.90 -5.21
CA GLY A 74 -16.73 -10.31 -6.53
C GLY A 74 -15.37 -11.00 -6.50
N LYS A 75 -14.44 -10.46 -5.71
CA LYS A 75 -13.11 -11.01 -5.51
C LYS A 75 -12.61 -10.63 -4.13
N THR A 76 -12.14 -11.60 -3.37
CA THR A 76 -11.47 -11.34 -2.10
C THR A 76 -10.11 -10.65 -2.32
N TRP A 77 -9.57 -10.05 -1.27
CA TRP A 77 -8.24 -9.48 -1.28
C TRP A 77 -7.18 -10.55 -1.61
N SER A 78 -6.09 -10.14 -2.23
CA SER A 78 -4.94 -11.02 -2.41
C SER A 78 -4.17 -11.15 -1.10
N GLN A 79 -3.83 -12.39 -0.75
CA GLN A 79 -3.01 -12.68 0.43
C GLN A 79 -1.61 -13.08 -0.01
N ARG A 80 -0.62 -12.38 0.54
CA ARG A 80 0.80 -12.64 0.28
C ARG A 80 1.60 -12.55 1.57
N GLN A 81 2.57 -13.43 1.70
CA GLN A 81 3.53 -13.40 2.80
C GLN A 81 4.82 -12.78 2.29
N LEU A 82 5.36 -11.84 3.04
CA LEU A 82 6.68 -11.29 2.78
C LEU A 82 7.74 -12.35 3.09
N ILE A 83 8.54 -12.72 2.10
CA ILE A 83 9.64 -13.67 2.27
C ILE A 83 10.95 -12.97 1.92
N GLY A 84 11.86 -12.92 2.87
CA GLY A 84 13.16 -12.30 2.73
C GLY A 84 14.21 -13.02 3.55
N LEU A 85 14.47 -14.30 3.24
CA LEU A 85 15.43 -15.11 3.97
C LEU A 85 16.10 -16.14 3.06
N GLY A 86 17.39 -16.33 3.24
CA GLY A 86 18.16 -17.44 2.74
C GLY A 86 18.58 -17.34 1.29
N LEU A 87 18.91 -18.50 0.73
CA LEU A 87 19.30 -18.67 -0.65
C LEU A 87 18.07 -18.81 -1.57
N PRO A 88 18.23 -18.72 -2.89
CA PRO A 88 17.14 -18.89 -3.85
C PRO A 88 16.28 -20.15 -3.65
N ALA A 89 16.92 -21.28 -3.34
CA ALA A 89 16.24 -22.54 -3.06
C ALA A 89 15.40 -22.50 -1.76
N ASP A 90 15.87 -21.80 -0.73
CA ASP A 90 15.13 -21.62 0.52
C ASP A 90 13.88 -20.78 0.29
N TYR A 91 14.01 -19.70 -0.48
CA TYR A 91 12.88 -18.88 -0.91
C TYR A 91 11.85 -19.74 -1.66
N ASN A 92 12.27 -20.48 -2.67
CA ASN A 92 11.40 -21.35 -3.48
C ASN A 92 10.62 -22.33 -2.62
N LYS A 93 11.33 -23.06 -1.75
CA LYS A 93 10.73 -24.05 -0.83
C LYS A 93 9.68 -23.40 0.08
N ARG A 94 9.98 -22.20 0.60
CA ARG A 94 9.07 -21.47 1.47
C ARG A 94 7.86 -20.97 0.69
N GLN A 95 8.09 -20.41 -0.49
CA GLN A 95 7.01 -19.86 -1.34
C GLN A 95 6.03 -20.94 -1.80
N LYS A 96 6.53 -22.11 -2.21
CA LYS A 96 5.67 -23.25 -2.57
C LYS A 96 4.73 -23.63 -1.41
N ARG A 97 5.26 -23.77 -0.20
CA ARG A 97 4.46 -24.06 1.00
C ARG A 97 3.37 -23.01 1.27
N LEU A 98 3.66 -21.73 1.02
CA LEU A 98 2.69 -20.68 1.21
C LEU A 98 1.61 -20.70 0.14
N VAL A 99 1.97 -20.97 -1.11
CA VAL A 99 0.99 -21.16 -2.20
C VAL A 99 0.08 -22.36 -1.90
N ASP A 100 0.64 -23.47 -1.46
CA ASP A 100 -0.12 -24.66 -1.05
C ASP A 100 -1.04 -24.37 0.14
N ALA A 101 -0.64 -23.44 1.02
CA ALA A 101 -1.45 -22.97 2.15
C ALA A 101 -2.47 -21.87 1.78
N GLY A 102 -2.59 -21.51 0.50
CA GLY A 102 -3.59 -20.57 0.00
C GLY A 102 -3.10 -19.15 -0.26
N ALA A 103 -1.79 -18.87 -0.24
CA ALA A 103 -1.30 -17.58 -0.68
C ALA A 103 -1.61 -17.39 -2.17
N SER A 104 -2.18 -16.24 -2.50
CA SER A 104 -2.69 -15.94 -3.85
C SER A 104 -1.81 -14.97 -4.64
N ALA A 105 -0.65 -14.60 -4.09
CA ALA A 105 0.32 -13.74 -4.74
C ALA A 105 1.72 -13.95 -4.15
N LEU A 106 2.75 -13.57 -4.91
CA LEU A 106 4.15 -13.66 -4.53
C LEU A 106 4.66 -12.32 -3.98
N SER A 107 5.61 -12.38 -3.05
CA SER A 107 6.37 -11.20 -2.60
C SER A 107 7.84 -11.58 -2.46
N MET A 108 8.70 -10.87 -3.16
CA MET A 108 10.13 -11.13 -3.20
C MET A 108 10.88 -9.95 -2.59
N ILE A 109 11.59 -10.20 -1.51
CA ILE A 109 12.54 -9.24 -0.93
C ILE A 109 13.95 -9.70 -1.26
N PRO A 110 14.73 -8.90 -1.96
CA PRO A 110 16.15 -9.20 -2.20
C PRO A 110 16.99 -8.91 -0.95
N CYS A 111 18.18 -9.48 -0.89
CA CYS A 111 19.10 -9.26 0.20
C CYS A 111 19.89 -7.94 0.09
N ASN A 112 20.78 -7.72 1.05
CA ASN A 112 21.61 -6.50 1.16
C ASN A 112 22.40 -6.16 -0.11
N SER A 113 22.80 -7.12 -0.94
CA SER A 113 23.51 -6.86 -2.19
C SER A 113 22.67 -5.97 -3.12
N ILE A 114 21.45 -6.36 -3.41
CA ILE A 114 20.52 -5.58 -4.24
C ILE A 114 20.21 -4.21 -3.60
N TYR A 115 19.90 -4.16 -2.30
CA TYR A 115 19.61 -2.90 -1.62
C TYR A 115 20.77 -1.91 -1.65
N ARG A 116 21.99 -2.41 -1.68
CA ARG A 116 23.21 -1.60 -1.79
C ARG A 116 23.63 -1.35 -3.23
N GLY A 117 23.01 -2.01 -4.21
CA GLY A 117 23.39 -1.93 -5.62
C GLY A 117 24.80 -2.47 -5.88
N ILE A 118 25.16 -3.57 -5.23
CA ILE A 118 26.46 -4.28 -5.36
C ILE A 118 26.21 -5.78 -5.50
N ASP A 119 27.19 -6.47 -6.05
CA ASP A 119 27.13 -7.92 -6.20
C ASP A 119 27.36 -8.65 -4.86
N ALA A 120 26.89 -9.89 -4.77
CA ALA A 120 26.93 -10.66 -3.52
C ALA A 120 28.36 -10.92 -3.02
N ASP A 121 29.33 -11.03 -3.93
CA ASP A 121 30.75 -11.23 -3.61
C ASP A 121 31.42 -10.00 -2.98
N GLN A 122 30.76 -8.84 -3.07
CA GLN A 122 31.22 -7.57 -2.48
C GLN A 122 30.55 -7.26 -1.12
N VAL A 123 29.65 -8.13 -0.67
CA VAL A 123 28.94 -7.99 0.60
C VAL A 123 29.55 -8.96 1.62
N GLU A 124 29.72 -8.48 2.86
CA GLU A 124 30.13 -9.37 3.94
C GLU A 124 29.19 -10.59 4.03
N PRO A 125 29.73 -11.83 4.03
CA PRO A 125 28.90 -13.05 3.98
C PRO A 125 27.83 -13.12 5.07
N VAL A 126 28.10 -12.59 6.26
CA VAL A 126 27.14 -12.54 7.38
C VAL A 126 25.89 -11.71 7.09
N LEU A 127 25.94 -10.79 6.13
CA LEU A 127 24.84 -9.93 5.73
C LEU A 127 23.98 -10.53 4.61
N LEU A 128 24.46 -11.59 3.96
CA LEU A 128 23.73 -12.23 2.86
C LEU A 128 22.62 -13.13 3.39
N GLY A 129 21.44 -13.05 2.75
CA GLY A 129 20.29 -13.90 3.06
C GLY A 129 19.65 -13.66 4.42
N THR A 130 20.02 -12.61 5.15
CA THR A 130 19.52 -12.32 6.50
C THR A 130 18.30 -11.37 6.52
N CYS A 131 18.21 -10.48 5.54
CA CYS A 131 17.08 -9.54 5.42
C CYS A 131 16.33 -9.63 4.08
N GLY A 132 16.74 -10.54 3.22
CA GLY A 132 16.17 -10.81 1.91
C GLY A 132 16.79 -12.05 1.30
N ALA A 133 16.17 -12.60 0.26
CA ALA A 133 16.74 -13.70 -0.51
C ALA A 133 17.90 -13.21 -1.38
N VAL A 134 18.95 -14.02 -1.50
CA VAL A 134 20.12 -13.72 -2.34
C VAL A 134 19.73 -13.93 -3.81
N ILE A 135 19.35 -12.88 -4.51
CA ILE A 135 18.89 -12.90 -5.91
C ILE A 135 19.77 -11.93 -6.69
N ASN A 136 20.94 -12.35 -7.13
CA ASN A 136 21.87 -11.48 -7.86
C ASN A 136 21.91 -11.76 -9.37
N THR A 137 21.55 -12.96 -9.77
CA THR A 137 21.60 -13.43 -11.16
C THR A 137 20.22 -13.84 -11.66
N VAL A 138 20.10 -13.97 -12.99
CA VAL A 138 18.89 -14.55 -13.61
C VAL A 138 18.67 -16.00 -13.18
N ASP A 139 19.73 -16.76 -12.89
CA ASP A 139 19.64 -18.15 -12.46
C ASP A 139 19.16 -18.25 -11.01
N ASP A 140 19.53 -17.29 -10.16
CA ASP A 140 18.93 -17.14 -8.82
C ASP A 140 17.42 -16.88 -8.91
N MET A 141 17.01 -15.95 -9.77
CA MET A 141 15.59 -15.64 -10.00
C MET A 141 14.86 -16.89 -10.54
N GLN A 142 15.46 -17.61 -11.46
CA GLN A 142 14.91 -18.85 -12.01
C GLN A 142 14.73 -19.91 -10.92
N THR A 143 15.72 -20.07 -10.04
CA THR A 143 15.66 -20.98 -8.90
C THR A 143 14.56 -20.57 -7.91
N CYS A 144 14.45 -19.28 -7.59
CA CYS A 144 13.37 -18.77 -6.73
C CYS A 144 11.98 -19.13 -7.24
N LEU A 145 11.79 -19.12 -8.55
CA LEU A 145 10.50 -19.30 -9.20
C LEU A 145 10.27 -20.72 -9.72
N ASP A 146 11.23 -21.66 -9.54
CA ASP A 146 11.11 -23.01 -10.06
C ASP A 146 9.81 -23.70 -9.63
N GLY A 147 9.05 -24.22 -10.60
CA GLY A 147 7.75 -24.86 -10.38
C GLY A 147 6.62 -23.94 -9.89
N ILE A 148 6.80 -22.61 -9.90
CA ILE A 148 5.78 -21.63 -9.53
C ILE A 148 5.18 -21.05 -10.83
N ALA A 149 3.85 -21.01 -10.91
CA ALA A 149 3.11 -20.47 -12.04
C ALA A 149 3.14 -18.92 -12.02
N MET A 150 4.16 -18.34 -12.63
CA MET A 150 4.41 -16.89 -12.62
C MET A 150 3.44 -16.07 -13.48
N ASP A 151 2.69 -16.70 -14.35
CA ASP A 151 1.67 -16.10 -15.21
C ASP A 151 0.29 -16.04 -14.56
N SER A 152 0.09 -16.79 -13.50
CA SER A 152 -1.17 -16.83 -12.75
C SER A 152 -1.11 -16.14 -11.38
N LEU A 153 0.09 -15.94 -10.83
CA LEU A 153 0.33 -15.31 -9.53
C LEU A 153 0.96 -13.92 -9.69
N SER A 154 0.28 -12.90 -9.18
CA SER A 154 0.81 -11.54 -9.17
C SER A 154 2.04 -11.44 -8.27
N THR A 155 3.13 -10.82 -8.75
CA THR A 155 4.41 -10.74 -8.06
C THR A 155 4.70 -9.31 -7.58
N ALA A 156 4.98 -9.14 -6.28
CA ALA A 156 5.53 -7.89 -5.77
C ALA A 156 7.06 -8.02 -5.65
N LEU A 157 7.77 -7.16 -6.34
CA LEU A 157 9.23 -7.03 -6.25
C LEU A 157 9.57 -5.86 -5.32
N ASN A 158 10.28 -6.16 -4.24
CA ASN A 158 10.67 -5.15 -3.25
C ASN A 158 12.09 -4.66 -3.52
N ASP A 159 12.30 -4.12 -4.71
CA ASP A 159 13.58 -3.68 -5.24
C ASP A 159 13.62 -2.14 -5.29
N PRO A 160 14.57 -1.49 -4.60
CA PRO A 160 14.72 -0.03 -4.66
C PRO A 160 15.24 0.46 -6.04
N LEU A 161 15.84 -0.43 -6.80
CA LEU A 161 16.20 -0.21 -8.20
C LEU A 161 15.23 -1.02 -9.09
N PRO A 162 14.07 -0.45 -9.44
CA PRO A 162 12.91 -1.21 -9.91
C PRO A 162 13.13 -2.02 -11.19
N PHE A 163 14.19 -1.72 -11.93
CA PHE A 163 14.51 -2.42 -13.17
C PHE A 163 15.28 -3.74 -12.98
N THR A 164 16.07 -3.89 -11.90
CA THR A 164 16.99 -5.04 -11.72
C THR A 164 16.22 -6.35 -11.62
N MET A 165 15.39 -6.48 -10.60
CA MET A 165 14.60 -7.71 -10.39
C MET A 165 13.53 -7.91 -11.46
N LEU A 166 12.96 -6.83 -12.01
CA LEU A 166 12.00 -6.95 -13.10
C LEU A 166 12.67 -7.51 -14.36
N ALA A 167 13.84 -7.03 -14.72
CA ALA A 167 14.59 -7.58 -15.88
C ALA A 167 14.87 -9.07 -15.70
N GLN A 168 15.33 -9.49 -14.52
CA GLN A 168 15.55 -10.91 -14.20
C GLN A 168 14.24 -11.71 -14.32
N LEU A 169 13.12 -11.20 -13.80
CA LEU A 169 11.80 -11.84 -13.88
C LEU A 169 11.36 -12.01 -15.34
N LEU A 170 11.54 -11.00 -16.17
CA LEU A 170 11.15 -11.02 -17.58
C LEU A 170 12.00 -12.00 -18.40
N ILE A 171 13.31 -12.09 -18.13
CA ILE A 171 14.18 -13.10 -18.76
C ILE A 171 13.77 -14.52 -18.35
N VAL A 172 13.42 -14.73 -17.08
CA VAL A 172 12.89 -16.04 -16.63
C VAL A 172 11.56 -16.36 -17.32
N ALA A 173 10.69 -15.36 -17.52
CA ALA A 173 9.47 -15.54 -18.29
C ALA A 173 9.75 -15.98 -19.73
N GLU A 174 10.70 -15.34 -20.43
CA GLU A 174 11.13 -15.76 -21.77
C GLU A 174 11.66 -17.19 -21.79
N ARG A 175 12.56 -17.54 -20.88
CA ARG A 175 13.12 -18.90 -20.75
C ARG A 175 12.04 -19.98 -20.58
N ARG A 176 10.88 -19.58 -20.03
CA ARG A 176 9.72 -20.47 -19.78
C ARG A 176 8.65 -20.37 -20.87
N GLY A 177 8.84 -19.56 -21.89
CA GLY A 177 7.85 -19.32 -22.94
C GLY A 177 6.61 -18.55 -22.45
N VAL A 178 6.73 -17.80 -21.36
CA VAL A 178 5.65 -16.96 -20.82
C VAL A 178 5.76 -15.57 -21.42
N ALA A 179 4.74 -15.15 -22.15
CA ALA A 179 4.70 -13.82 -22.75
C ALA A 179 4.62 -12.72 -21.68
N TRP A 180 5.32 -11.61 -21.85
CA TRP A 180 5.39 -10.51 -20.87
C TRP A 180 4.03 -9.88 -20.56
N ASN A 181 3.08 -9.91 -21.49
CA ASN A 181 1.72 -9.44 -21.25
C ASN A 181 0.91 -10.31 -20.28
N LYS A 182 1.38 -11.51 -19.94
CA LYS A 182 0.83 -12.39 -18.90
C LYS A 182 1.41 -12.09 -17.51
N ILE A 183 2.54 -11.41 -17.46
CA ILE A 183 3.20 -11.07 -16.19
C ILE A 183 2.44 -9.93 -15.52
N THR A 184 2.00 -10.18 -14.30
CA THR A 184 1.31 -9.20 -13.46
C THR A 184 2.06 -8.98 -12.16
N GLY A 185 2.11 -7.74 -11.70
CA GLY A 185 2.81 -7.45 -10.46
C GLY A 185 3.00 -5.97 -10.18
N THR A 186 3.90 -5.70 -9.26
CA THR A 186 4.19 -4.34 -8.79
C THR A 186 5.66 -4.21 -8.40
N SER A 187 6.30 -3.14 -8.83
CA SER A 187 7.57 -2.66 -8.26
C SER A 187 7.28 -1.94 -6.95
N ASN A 188 7.32 -2.70 -5.85
CA ASN A 188 6.79 -2.26 -4.57
C ASN A 188 7.67 -1.25 -3.84
N GLN A 189 8.95 -1.15 -4.19
CA GLN A 189 9.92 -0.27 -3.55
C GLN A 189 10.51 0.76 -4.53
N SER A 190 9.80 1.06 -5.61
CA SER A 190 10.23 2.05 -6.62
C SER A 190 10.07 3.51 -6.18
N ASP A 191 9.39 3.75 -5.06
CA ASP A 191 9.17 5.08 -4.46
C ASP A 191 10.45 5.61 -3.80
N TYR A 192 11.29 6.30 -4.57
CA TYR A 192 12.55 6.83 -4.07
C TYR A 192 12.37 7.96 -3.03
N ILE A 193 11.29 8.73 -3.09
CA ILE A 193 11.04 9.83 -2.13
C ILE A 193 10.83 9.26 -0.72
N SER A 194 9.96 8.27 -0.60
CA SER A 194 9.69 7.62 0.67
C SER A 194 10.94 6.96 1.28
N HIS A 195 11.74 6.28 0.46
CA HIS A 195 13.01 5.70 0.90
C HIS A 195 13.99 6.75 1.38
N PHE A 196 14.11 7.86 0.66
CA PHE A 196 15.01 8.94 1.01
C PHE A 196 14.59 9.63 2.30
N VAL A 197 13.30 9.95 2.46
CA VAL A 197 12.76 10.62 3.64
C VAL A 197 12.83 9.74 4.88
N ALA A 198 12.45 8.46 4.75
CA ALA A 198 12.47 7.52 5.86
C ALA A 198 13.87 6.97 6.17
N ASN A 199 14.86 7.29 5.33
CA ASN A 199 16.22 6.72 5.43
C ASN A 199 16.20 5.18 5.58
N HIS A 200 15.27 4.54 4.89
CA HIS A 200 14.99 3.11 5.06
C HIS A 200 15.96 2.22 4.26
N MET A 201 16.49 2.74 3.15
CA MET A 201 17.34 1.99 2.23
C MET A 201 18.63 2.73 1.90
N PHE A 202 19.64 1.98 1.47
CA PHE A 202 20.92 2.56 1.06
C PHE A 202 20.82 3.06 -0.38
N PHE A 203 20.82 4.37 -0.55
CA PHE A 203 20.83 4.97 -1.89
C PHE A 203 22.24 5.02 -2.46
N ARG A 204 22.41 4.41 -3.63
CA ARG A 204 23.61 4.53 -4.46
C ARG A 204 23.47 5.60 -5.54
N ILE A 205 22.23 5.95 -5.86
CA ILE A 205 21.91 6.91 -6.91
C ILE A 205 21.34 8.17 -6.24
N ALA A 206 21.87 9.33 -6.59
CA ALA A 206 21.35 10.62 -6.11
C ALA A 206 19.90 10.84 -6.59
N LEU A 207 19.13 11.69 -5.89
CA LEU A 207 17.72 11.95 -6.19
C LEU A 207 17.43 12.23 -7.68
N PRO A 208 18.21 13.06 -8.41
CA PRO A 208 17.95 13.27 -9.83
C PRO A 208 18.07 11.99 -10.67
N GLY A 209 19.03 11.13 -10.34
CA GLY A 209 19.22 9.84 -10.99
C GLY A 209 18.07 8.88 -10.68
N SER A 210 17.67 8.80 -9.42
CA SER A 210 16.54 7.96 -8.98
C SER A 210 15.23 8.40 -9.65
N ARG A 211 14.99 9.71 -9.75
CA ARG A 211 13.85 10.28 -10.49
C ARG A 211 13.86 9.85 -11.95
N ARG A 212 15.02 9.97 -12.63
CA ARG A 212 15.14 9.54 -14.02
C ARG A 212 14.85 8.06 -14.19
N VAL A 213 15.45 7.21 -13.36
CA VAL A 213 15.25 5.75 -13.39
C VAL A 213 13.77 5.39 -13.20
N LEU A 214 13.07 6.02 -12.27
CA LEU A 214 11.65 5.77 -12.05
C LEU A 214 10.82 6.14 -13.29
N LEU A 215 11.06 7.30 -13.89
CA LEU A 215 10.32 7.74 -15.08
C LEU A 215 10.59 6.83 -16.29
N ASP A 216 11.84 6.39 -16.47
CA ASP A 216 12.21 5.40 -17.50
C ASP A 216 11.50 4.07 -17.25
N HIS A 217 11.45 3.62 -15.99
CA HIS A 217 10.76 2.40 -15.60
C HIS A 217 9.24 2.45 -15.85
N ILE A 218 8.61 3.59 -15.54
CA ILE A 218 7.18 3.80 -15.82
C ILE A 218 6.91 3.73 -17.33
N ALA A 219 7.70 4.44 -18.15
CA ALA A 219 7.54 4.44 -19.59
C ALA A 219 7.76 3.05 -20.17
N TYR A 220 8.86 2.39 -19.82
CA TYR A 220 9.20 1.06 -20.32
C TYR A 220 8.13 0.01 -20.00
N THR A 221 7.66 -0.01 -18.76
CA THR A 221 6.66 -1.01 -18.33
C THR A 221 5.30 -0.75 -18.96
N HIS A 222 4.93 0.50 -19.21
CA HIS A 222 3.70 0.86 -19.91
C HIS A 222 3.67 0.24 -21.31
N GLU A 223 4.77 0.34 -22.03
CA GLU A 223 4.89 -0.16 -23.41
C GLU A 223 5.03 -1.69 -23.48
N ASN A 224 5.84 -2.27 -22.60
CA ASN A 224 6.31 -3.64 -22.75
C ASN A 224 5.66 -4.65 -21.80
N VAL A 225 5.16 -4.21 -20.64
CA VAL A 225 4.60 -5.10 -19.60
C VAL A 225 3.26 -4.55 -19.10
N PRO A 226 2.20 -4.57 -19.91
CA PRO A 226 0.95 -3.85 -19.64
C PRO A 226 0.22 -4.33 -18.37
N GLY A 227 0.56 -5.51 -17.85
CA GLY A 227 0.07 -6.05 -16.57
C GLY A 227 0.79 -5.54 -15.33
N TRP A 228 1.91 -4.79 -15.50
CA TRP A 228 2.76 -4.36 -14.39
C TRP A 228 2.34 -3.00 -13.81
N ASN A 229 2.44 -2.84 -12.50
CA ASN A 229 2.32 -1.56 -11.81
C ASN A 229 3.73 -1.07 -11.46
N PRO A 230 4.26 -0.05 -12.17
CA PRO A 230 5.66 0.35 -12.02
C PRO A 230 5.95 1.10 -10.72
N LEU A 231 4.92 1.64 -10.08
CA LEU A 231 5.06 2.47 -8.89
C LEU A 231 4.10 2.04 -7.81
N SER A 232 4.65 1.85 -6.62
CA SER A 232 3.89 1.78 -5.38
C SER A 232 4.36 2.92 -4.47
N VAL A 233 3.49 3.91 -4.22
CA VAL A 233 3.81 5.05 -3.37
C VAL A 233 3.65 4.62 -1.91
N VAL A 234 4.74 4.72 -1.14
CA VAL A 234 4.85 4.05 0.15
C VAL A 234 4.59 4.98 1.33
N GLY A 235 3.47 4.81 2.01
CA GLY A 235 3.16 5.43 3.29
C GLY A 235 3.56 4.60 4.51
N GLN A 236 3.81 3.31 4.29
CA GLN A 236 4.17 2.38 5.35
C GLN A 236 5.45 2.81 6.09
N HIS A 237 6.50 3.21 5.39
CA HIS A 237 7.77 3.63 5.99
C HIS A 237 7.60 4.79 6.96
N THR A 238 6.84 5.81 6.57
CA THR A 238 6.62 6.99 7.41
C THR A 238 5.78 6.67 8.63
N GLN A 239 4.76 5.82 8.50
CA GLN A 239 3.92 5.42 9.64
C GLN A 239 4.69 4.56 10.63
N GLN A 240 5.49 3.61 10.19
CA GLN A 240 6.37 2.83 11.08
C GLN A 240 7.50 3.68 11.67
N GLY A 241 7.90 4.75 11.00
CA GLY A 241 8.81 5.77 11.51
C GLY A 241 8.20 6.73 12.52
N GLY A 242 6.90 6.61 12.83
CA GLY A 242 6.23 7.40 13.86
C GLY A 242 5.22 8.45 13.35
N ALA A 243 4.99 8.55 12.04
CA ALA A 243 3.92 9.39 11.52
C ALA A 243 2.55 8.85 11.93
N THR A 244 1.62 9.74 12.24
CA THR A 244 0.23 9.36 12.49
C THR A 244 -0.43 8.83 11.22
N PRO A 245 -1.54 8.06 11.30
CA PRO A 245 -2.25 7.58 10.11
C PRO A 245 -2.64 8.70 9.14
N ALA A 246 -3.06 9.86 9.64
CA ALA A 246 -3.39 11.03 8.82
C ALA A 246 -2.15 11.64 8.13
N GLN A 247 -1.04 11.76 8.85
CA GLN A 247 0.23 12.24 8.28
C GLN A 247 0.78 11.27 7.23
N ALA A 248 0.75 9.97 7.48
CA ALA A 248 1.18 8.96 6.53
C ALA A 248 0.38 9.06 5.22
N MET A 249 -0.94 9.21 5.30
CA MET A 249 -1.78 9.43 4.12
C MET A 249 -1.41 10.73 3.39
N ALA A 250 -1.21 11.83 4.11
CA ALA A 250 -0.87 13.13 3.53
C ALA A 250 0.48 13.09 2.81
N TYR A 251 1.51 12.51 3.42
CA TYR A 251 2.84 12.38 2.82
C TYR A 251 2.82 11.49 1.58
N THR A 252 2.10 10.37 1.65
CA THR A 252 1.96 9.45 0.51
C THR A 252 1.28 10.12 -0.68
N LEU A 253 0.18 10.84 -0.44
CA LEU A 253 -0.50 11.57 -1.52
C LEU A 253 0.35 12.72 -2.07
N SER A 254 1.13 13.40 -1.23
CA SER A 254 2.07 14.44 -1.67
C SER A 254 3.17 13.87 -2.58
N SER A 255 3.72 12.70 -2.23
CA SER A 255 4.69 11.99 -3.08
C SER A 255 4.06 11.56 -4.40
N ALA A 256 2.82 11.05 -4.37
CA ALA A 256 2.09 10.67 -5.58
C ALA A 256 1.85 11.87 -6.51
N ILE A 257 1.52 13.04 -5.96
CA ILE A 257 1.40 14.29 -6.71
C ILE A 257 2.73 14.63 -7.38
N GLN A 258 3.84 14.53 -6.64
CA GLN A 258 5.17 14.82 -7.19
C GLN A 258 5.50 13.89 -8.36
N TYR A 259 5.25 12.58 -8.23
CA TYR A 259 5.46 11.61 -9.32
C TYR A 259 4.58 11.89 -10.54
N ALA A 260 3.33 12.28 -10.32
CA ALA A 260 2.47 12.68 -11.43
C ALA A 260 2.98 13.94 -12.14
N GLU A 261 3.44 14.94 -11.38
CA GLU A 261 4.06 16.15 -11.95
C GLU A 261 5.35 15.83 -12.70
N ASP A 262 6.16 14.90 -12.20
CA ASP A 262 7.39 14.45 -12.86
C ASP A 262 7.08 13.75 -14.19
N CYS A 263 6.06 12.88 -14.23
CA CYS A 263 5.59 12.26 -15.46
C CYS A 263 5.10 13.32 -16.47
N ARG A 264 4.28 14.27 -16.01
CA ARG A 264 3.76 15.38 -16.85
C ARG A 264 4.90 16.24 -17.39
N GLY A 265 5.87 16.58 -16.54
CA GLY A 265 7.06 17.37 -16.95
C GLY A 265 7.93 16.69 -17.98
N ARG A 266 7.85 15.36 -18.11
CA ARG A 266 8.51 14.56 -19.15
C ARG A 266 7.64 14.38 -20.40
N GLY A 267 6.46 14.98 -20.46
CA GLY A 267 5.55 14.88 -21.60
C GLY A 267 4.73 13.59 -21.66
N MET A 268 4.63 12.87 -20.52
CA MET A 268 3.85 11.63 -20.41
C MET A 268 2.36 11.95 -20.18
N ASP A 269 1.45 11.28 -20.87
CA ASP A 269 0.02 11.44 -20.67
C ASP A 269 -0.43 10.78 -19.35
N LEU A 270 -0.81 11.59 -18.39
CA LEU A 270 -1.24 11.10 -17.08
C LEU A 270 -2.50 10.24 -17.15
N GLN A 271 -3.35 10.36 -18.17
CA GLN A 271 -4.53 9.50 -18.33
C GLN A 271 -4.14 8.04 -18.57
N GLU A 272 -2.98 7.79 -19.16
CA GLU A 272 -2.44 6.46 -19.41
C GLU A 272 -1.66 5.90 -18.22
N PHE A 273 -0.89 6.74 -17.54
CA PHE A 273 0.03 6.29 -16.48
C PHE A 273 -0.59 6.19 -15.09
N LEU A 274 -1.43 7.16 -14.68
CA LEU A 274 -2.07 7.14 -13.35
C LEU A 274 -2.89 5.88 -13.05
N PRO A 275 -3.56 5.21 -14.02
CA PRO A 275 -4.22 3.94 -13.77
C PRO A 275 -3.30 2.82 -13.24
N ARG A 276 -1.98 2.97 -13.39
CA ARG A 276 -0.97 2.01 -12.94
C ARG A 276 -0.27 2.41 -11.63
N PHE A 277 -0.55 3.59 -11.09
CA PHE A 277 -0.08 3.95 -9.75
C PHE A 277 -0.79 3.08 -8.71
N THR A 278 -0.01 2.57 -7.78
CA THR A 278 -0.50 1.85 -6.59
C THR A 278 0.07 2.50 -5.34
N PHE A 279 -0.48 2.13 -4.21
CA PHE A 279 -0.09 2.68 -2.92
C PHE A 279 0.17 1.56 -1.93
N PHE A 280 1.04 1.82 -0.96
CA PHE A 280 1.35 0.86 0.08
C PHE A 280 1.25 1.50 1.45
N PHE A 281 0.49 0.90 2.35
CA PHE A 281 0.26 1.42 3.70
C PHE A 281 0.51 0.39 4.77
N ASP A 282 0.70 0.89 5.98
CA ASP A 282 0.65 0.13 7.22
C ASP A 282 -0.78 0.11 7.77
N ILE A 283 -1.10 -0.90 8.58
CA ILE A 283 -2.36 -0.99 9.33
C ILE A 283 -1.99 -1.17 10.80
N SER A 284 -2.19 -0.12 11.58
CA SER A 284 -1.94 -0.13 13.02
C SER A 284 -3.11 -0.73 13.80
N ILE A 285 -2.95 -0.85 15.12
CA ILE A 285 -4.04 -1.28 16.01
C ILE A 285 -5.08 -0.18 16.29
N SER A 286 -4.92 1.02 15.73
CA SER A 286 -5.92 2.10 15.84
C SER A 286 -7.09 1.83 14.87
N PHE A 287 -7.88 0.83 15.20
CA PHE A 287 -8.84 0.13 14.35
C PHE A 287 -9.74 1.06 13.52
N PHE A 288 -10.50 1.93 14.16
CA PHE A 288 -11.44 2.81 13.47
C PHE A 288 -10.74 3.89 12.65
N GLU A 289 -9.61 4.39 13.13
CA GLU A 289 -8.83 5.39 12.41
C GLU A 289 -8.22 4.81 11.13
N GLU A 290 -7.75 3.56 11.16
CA GLU A 290 -7.23 2.87 9.97
C GLU A 290 -8.31 2.65 8.91
N ILE A 291 -9.52 2.25 9.32
CA ILE A 291 -10.67 2.16 8.42
C ILE A 291 -10.96 3.53 7.77
N ALA A 292 -11.00 4.58 8.58
CA ALA A 292 -11.26 5.95 8.12
C ALA A 292 -10.15 6.45 7.19
N LYS A 293 -8.89 6.17 7.48
CA LYS A 293 -7.72 6.50 6.66
C LYS A 293 -7.89 6.01 5.21
N PHE A 294 -8.18 4.74 5.02
CA PHE A 294 -8.32 4.17 3.67
C PHE A 294 -9.53 4.70 2.93
N ARG A 295 -10.64 4.89 3.63
CA ARG A 295 -11.86 5.47 3.04
C ARG A 295 -11.65 6.93 2.62
N ALA A 296 -10.98 7.72 3.45
CA ALA A 296 -10.60 9.09 3.14
C ALA A 296 -9.59 9.17 1.99
N GLY A 297 -8.57 8.31 1.98
CA GLY A 297 -7.54 8.25 0.95
C GLY A 297 -8.12 8.05 -0.44
N ARG A 298 -9.08 7.14 -0.62
CA ARG A 298 -9.76 6.95 -1.90
C ARG A 298 -10.48 8.21 -2.39
N ARG A 299 -11.19 8.85 -1.49
CA ARG A 299 -11.93 10.09 -1.83
C ARG A 299 -10.99 11.23 -2.17
N ILE A 300 -9.92 11.40 -1.39
CA ILE A 300 -8.96 12.49 -1.61
C ILE A 300 -8.20 12.27 -2.93
N TRP A 301 -7.75 11.04 -3.21
CA TRP A 301 -7.07 10.73 -4.47
C TRP A 301 -7.95 11.01 -5.69
N ALA A 302 -9.19 10.55 -5.68
CA ALA A 302 -10.14 10.82 -6.77
C ALA A 302 -10.31 12.32 -7.02
N ARG A 303 -10.39 13.14 -5.96
CA ARG A 303 -10.43 14.59 -6.05
C ARG A 303 -9.14 15.19 -6.61
N ILE A 304 -7.98 14.74 -6.14
CA ILE A 304 -6.67 15.20 -6.65
C ILE A 304 -6.58 14.93 -8.16
N VAL A 305 -6.92 13.73 -8.61
CA VAL A 305 -6.86 13.37 -10.03
C VAL A 305 -7.81 14.22 -10.86
N LYS A 306 -9.02 14.44 -10.38
CA LYS A 306 -10.03 15.24 -11.07
C LYS A 306 -9.76 16.75 -11.01
N GLU A 307 -9.57 17.29 -9.80
CA GLU A 307 -9.53 18.74 -9.58
C GLU A 307 -8.15 19.35 -9.90
N ARG A 308 -7.05 18.64 -9.55
CA ARG A 308 -5.69 19.14 -9.77
C ARG A 308 -5.16 18.81 -11.16
N PHE A 309 -5.41 17.60 -11.65
CA PHE A 309 -4.88 17.14 -12.94
C PHE A 309 -5.87 17.24 -14.08
N GLY A 310 -7.15 17.53 -13.81
CA GLY A 310 -8.19 17.67 -14.83
C GLY A 310 -8.60 16.34 -15.50
N ILE A 311 -8.34 15.20 -14.83
CA ILE A 311 -8.54 13.88 -15.42
C ILE A 311 -9.84 13.26 -14.93
N ASP A 312 -10.77 13.02 -15.87
CA ASP A 312 -12.07 12.37 -15.59
C ASP A 312 -12.06 10.85 -15.81
N ASN A 313 -10.90 10.26 -16.15
CA ASN A 313 -10.76 8.81 -16.32
C ASN A 313 -11.00 8.08 -14.98
N PRO A 314 -12.09 7.28 -14.84
CA PRO A 314 -12.38 6.58 -13.58
C PRO A 314 -11.27 5.60 -13.16
N ARG A 315 -10.51 5.05 -14.11
CA ARG A 315 -9.39 4.13 -13.79
C ARG A 315 -8.24 4.87 -13.12
N ALA A 316 -7.96 6.12 -13.52
CA ALA A 316 -6.94 6.96 -12.90
C ALA A 316 -7.38 7.44 -11.49
N GLN A 317 -8.66 7.67 -11.29
CA GLN A 317 -9.22 8.11 -10.01
C GLN A 317 -9.29 7.00 -8.94
N ARG A 318 -9.15 5.73 -9.34
CA ARG A 318 -9.15 4.59 -8.40
C ARG A 318 -7.87 4.56 -7.58
N PHE A 319 -8.01 4.68 -6.27
CA PHE A 319 -6.90 4.52 -5.32
C PHE A 319 -6.67 3.04 -5.04
N LYS A 320 -5.82 2.43 -5.85
CA LYS A 320 -5.45 1.01 -5.68
C LYS A 320 -4.33 0.92 -4.66
N PHE A 321 -4.54 0.22 -3.59
CA PHE A 321 -3.51 0.05 -2.57
C PHE A 321 -3.45 -1.37 -2.06
N HIS A 322 -2.31 -1.72 -1.50
CA HIS A 322 -2.16 -2.84 -0.61
C HIS A 322 -1.69 -2.32 0.75
N ALA A 323 -1.82 -3.15 1.77
CA ALA A 323 -1.39 -2.80 3.10
C ALA A 323 -0.81 -4.02 3.81
N GLN A 324 0.06 -3.76 4.78
CA GLN A 324 0.54 -4.79 5.69
C GLN A 324 0.07 -4.50 7.10
N THR A 325 -0.09 -5.54 7.89
CA THR A 325 -0.29 -5.44 9.32
C THR A 325 0.98 -4.91 9.98
N SER A 326 0.86 -3.87 10.82
CA SER A 326 2.01 -3.16 11.37
C SER A 326 2.83 -4.01 12.32
N GLY A 327 4.13 -4.17 12.03
CA GLY A 327 5.06 -4.87 12.91
C GLY A 327 5.39 -4.10 14.18
N VAL A 328 5.36 -2.76 14.14
CA VAL A 328 5.72 -1.92 15.30
C VAL A 328 4.70 -1.98 16.45
N ASP A 329 3.49 -2.42 16.17
CA ASP A 329 2.45 -2.63 17.18
C ASP A 329 2.51 -4.03 17.84
N LEU A 330 3.44 -4.89 17.39
CA LEU A 330 3.59 -6.24 17.91
C LEU A 330 4.67 -6.29 19.01
N THR A 331 4.51 -7.20 19.95
CA THR A 331 5.46 -7.37 21.05
C THR A 331 6.19 -8.70 20.96
N ARG A 332 7.45 -8.72 21.40
CA ARG A 332 8.23 -9.96 21.56
C ARG A 332 7.70 -10.81 22.72
N GLN A 333 7.25 -10.15 23.79
CA GLN A 333 6.66 -10.81 24.94
C GLN A 333 5.29 -11.40 24.56
N GLN A 334 5.04 -12.62 24.98
CA GLN A 334 3.79 -13.34 24.69
C GLN A 334 3.44 -13.34 23.18
N PRO A 335 4.32 -13.88 22.31
CA PRO A 335 4.22 -13.73 20.86
C PRO A 335 2.91 -14.28 20.28
N LEU A 336 2.28 -15.27 20.92
CA LEU A 336 1.00 -15.83 20.49
C LEU A 336 -0.14 -14.81 20.56
N ASN A 337 -0.08 -13.82 21.46
CA ASN A 337 -1.07 -12.74 21.51
C ASN A 337 -1.02 -11.82 20.26
N ASN A 338 0.07 -11.86 19.51
CA ASN A 338 0.16 -11.14 18.24
C ASN A 338 -0.78 -11.68 17.17
N ILE A 339 -1.22 -12.93 17.27
CA ILE A 339 -2.24 -13.49 16.36
C ILE A 339 -3.51 -12.63 16.41
N ALA A 340 -3.98 -12.29 17.62
CA ALA A 340 -5.16 -11.44 17.78
C ALA A 340 -4.91 -10.01 17.25
N ARG A 341 -3.73 -9.43 17.53
CA ARG A 341 -3.37 -8.09 17.05
C ARG A 341 -3.36 -8.03 15.53
N VAL A 342 -2.66 -8.97 14.88
CA VAL A 342 -2.57 -9.06 13.42
C VAL A 342 -3.94 -9.29 12.79
N SER A 343 -4.78 -10.14 13.39
CA SER A 343 -6.15 -10.38 12.91
C SER A 343 -6.98 -9.09 12.96
N THR A 344 -6.88 -8.32 14.05
CA THR A 344 -7.59 -7.04 14.20
C THR A 344 -7.11 -6.01 13.19
N GLN A 345 -5.80 -5.91 12.97
CA GLN A 345 -5.22 -5.04 11.93
C GLN A 345 -5.74 -5.44 10.54
N ALA A 346 -5.72 -6.73 10.20
CA ALA A 346 -6.20 -7.23 8.91
C ALA A 346 -7.69 -6.89 8.70
N ILE A 347 -8.54 -7.07 9.73
CA ILE A 347 -9.96 -6.72 9.68
C ILE A 347 -10.15 -5.22 9.43
N ALA A 348 -9.34 -4.36 10.07
CA ALA A 348 -9.38 -2.91 9.83
C ALA A 348 -9.07 -2.58 8.36
N GLY A 349 -8.07 -3.23 7.75
CA GLY A 349 -7.75 -3.08 6.34
C GLY A 349 -8.92 -3.50 5.44
N ILE A 350 -9.52 -4.65 5.70
CA ILE A 350 -10.65 -5.19 4.92
C ILE A 350 -11.87 -4.25 5.02
N PHE A 351 -12.23 -3.79 6.21
CA PHE A 351 -13.31 -2.82 6.41
C PHE A 351 -12.97 -1.45 5.82
N GLY A 352 -11.68 -1.12 5.75
CA GLY A 352 -11.16 0.01 5.02
C GLY A 352 -11.35 -0.10 3.50
N GLY A 353 -11.63 -1.28 2.96
CA GLY A 353 -11.82 -1.53 1.53
C GLY A 353 -10.51 -1.85 0.80
N LEU A 354 -9.62 -2.60 1.46
CA LEU A 354 -8.35 -3.12 0.93
C LEU A 354 -8.58 -3.95 -0.32
#